data_76761f5bf2623ebec2c2e0f21ba180a4
#
_entry.id   76761f5bf2623ebec2c2e0f21ba180a4
#
_cell.length_a   1.000
_cell.length_b   1.000
_cell.length_c   1.000
_cell.angle_alpha   90.00
_cell.angle_beta   90.00
_cell.angle_gamma   90.00
#
_symmetry.space_group_name_H-M   'P 1'
#
loop_
_entity.id
_entity.type
_entity.pdbx_description
1 polymer ?
#
loop_
_entity_poly.entity_id
_entity_poly.type
_entity_poly.pdbx_seq_one_letter_code
_entity_poly.pdbx_strand_id
1 'polypeptide(L)'
;LFILIRTLIISITSFFFLILDIGARDTSKALILTDQVGHYDLSKNLDILEDSTGKLSIKDILKPSWQDKFEKRSGKKLNFGYSKSTFWARLKLRNKSIDQKVWLLSHNYYLQDEIEVFKNLGKGKWVGFKTGDTFPFASREVEARSFTFKIKPTTESVYYVKIKGTANQMDLS
;
A
#
# COMPACT_ATOMS: atom_id res chain seq x y z
N LEU A 1 61.61 -36.21 37.40
CA LEU A 1 61.39 -34.92 36.71
C LEU A 1 60.09 -34.98 35.92
N PHE A 2 58.99 -34.47 36.51
CA PHE A 2 57.66 -34.44 35.86
C PHE A 2 57.51 -33.12 35.13
N ILE A 3 57.33 -33.13 33.79
CA ILE A 3 57.03 -31.98 32.99
C ILE A 3 55.53 -31.91 32.78
N LEU A 4 54.90 -30.87 33.32
CA LEU A 4 53.46 -30.60 33.17
C LEU A 4 53.28 -29.83 31.89
N ILE A 5 52.67 -30.44 30.85
CA ILE A 5 52.31 -29.79 29.60
C ILE A 5 50.91 -29.17 29.81
N ARG A 6 50.82 -27.84 29.88
CA ARG A 6 49.58 -27.09 29.87
C ARG A 6 49.04 -27.06 28.43
N THR A 7 48.00 -27.79 28.18
CA THR A 7 47.20 -27.67 26.95
C THR A 7 46.41 -26.37 26.97
N LEU A 8 46.75 -25.45 26.04
CA LEU A 8 46.06 -24.20 25.83
C LEU A 8 44.79 -24.51 24.99
N ILE A 9 43.64 -24.51 25.63
CA ILE A 9 42.34 -24.60 24.95
C ILE A 9 42.03 -23.22 24.38
N ILE A 10 42.21 -23.04 23.06
CA ILE A 10 41.72 -21.86 22.35
C ILE A 10 40.22 -22.02 22.16
N SER A 11 39.44 -21.33 22.98
CA SER A 11 37.98 -21.18 22.81
C SER A 11 37.73 -20.29 21.61
N ILE A 12 37.35 -20.88 20.49
CA ILE A 12 36.85 -20.15 19.33
C ILE A 12 35.42 -19.72 19.68
N THR A 13 35.27 -18.52 20.24
CA THR A 13 33.95 -17.86 20.37
C THR A 13 33.48 -17.50 18.98
N SER A 14 32.57 -18.32 18.43
CA SER A 14 31.85 -18.02 17.19
C SER A 14 31.05 -16.72 17.39
N PHE A 15 31.55 -15.63 16.84
CA PHE A 15 30.86 -14.35 16.82
C PHE A 15 29.73 -14.47 15.81
N PHE A 16 28.56 -14.86 16.29
CA PHE A 16 27.35 -14.86 15.50
C PHE A 16 26.98 -13.41 15.22
N PHE A 17 27.38 -12.90 14.06
CA PHE A 17 26.93 -11.60 13.57
C PHE A 17 25.42 -11.74 13.29
N LEU A 18 24.61 -11.31 14.25
CA LEU A 18 23.19 -11.06 14.03
C LEU A 18 23.12 -9.86 13.07
N ILE A 19 23.01 -10.14 11.78
CA ILE A 19 22.65 -9.13 10.79
C ILE A 19 21.21 -8.75 11.14
N LEU A 20 21.07 -7.70 11.93
CA LEU A 20 19.80 -6.98 12.04
C LEU A 20 19.55 -6.42 10.65
N ASP A 21 18.68 -7.09 9.93
CA ASP A 21 18.09 -6.55 8.71
C ASP A 21 17.32 -5.28 9.14
N ILE A 22 18.04 -4.14 9.07
CA ILE A 22 17.43 -2.83 9.23
C ILE A 22 16.69 -2.58 7.92
N GLY A 23 15.65 -3.37 7.68
CA GLY A 23 14.66 -3.09 6.67
C GLY A 23 14.21 -1.66 6.87
N ALA A 24 14.29 -0.84 5.83
CA ALA A 24 13.88 0.56 5.86
C ALA A 24 12.54 0.64 6.58
N ARG A 25 12.53 1.27 7.76
CA ARG A 25 11.31 1.43 8.54
C ARG A 25 10.38 2.26 7.70
N ASP A 26 9.33 1.61 7.21
CA ASP A 26 8.22 2.27 6.56
C ASP A 26 7.63 3.33 7.51
N THR A 27 8.06 4.57 7.32
CA THR A 27 7.75 5.72 8.20
C THR A 27 6.39 6.34 7.90
N SER A 28 5.64 5.82 6.92
CA SER A 28 4.31 6.35 6.64
C SER A 28 3.35 6.01 7.78
N LYS A 29 2.81 7.05 8.39
CA LYS A 29 1.88 6.93 9.52
C LYS A 29 0.51 6.44 9.00
N ALA A 30 -0.01 5.37 9.60
CA ALA A 30 -1.35 4.90 9.30
C ALA A 30 -2.41 5.95 9.67
N LEU A 31 -3.41 6.15 8.81
CA LEU A 31 -4.57 6.97 9.12
C LEU A 31 -5.46 6.22 10.13
N ILE A 32 -5.80 6.90 11.22
CA ILE A 32 -6.65 6.35 12.27
C ILE A 32 -8.11 6.69 11.95
N LEU A 33 -8.93 5.66 11.82
CA LEU A 33 -10.37 5.78 11.64
C LEU A 33 -11.06 5.64 13.00
N THR A 34 -12.03 6.51 13.28
CA THR A 34 -12.78 6.57 14.55
C THR A 34 -14.25 6.82 14.30
N ASP A 35 -15.10 6.57 15.29
CA ASP A 35 -16.56 6.79 15.19
C ASP A 35 -16.94 8.28 15.10
N GLN A 36 -16.07 9.19 15.53
CA GLN A 36 -16.33 10.64 15.54
C GLN A 36 -16.16 11.30 14.16
N VAL A 37 -15.51 10.62 13.21
CA VAL A 37 -15.19 11.18 11.90
C VAL A 37 -15.83 10.34 10.81
N GLY A 38 -16.82 10.90 10.14
CA GLY A 38 -17.56 10.22 9.08
C GLY A 38 -16.91 10.30 7.69
N HIS A 39 -15.93 11.19 7.50
CA HIS A 39 -15.24 11.38 6.22
C HIS A 39 -13.78 11.75 6.41
N TYR A 40 -12.88 11.14 5.61
CA TYR A 40 -11.45 11.40 5.63
C TYR A 40 -10.94 11.76 4.24
N ASP A 41 -10.25 12.90 4.13
CA ASP A 41 -9.44 13.21 2.96
C ASP A 41 -8.14 12.39 3.01
N LEU A 42 -7.98 11.50 2.05
CA LEU A 42 -6.83 10.59 1.97
C LEU A 42 -5.61 11.21 1.30
N SER A 43 -5.72 12.37 0.67
CA SER A 43 -4.67 12.98 -0.14
C SER A 43 -3.32 13.14 0.59
N LYS A 44 -3.37 13.33 1.91
CA LYS A 44 -2.19 13.49 2.78
C LYS A 44 -1.65 12.18 3.36
N ASN A 45 -2.36 11.07 3.14
CA ASN A 45 -2.09 9.77 3.76
C ASN A 45 -1.72 8.69 2.75
N LEU A 46 -1.56 9.05 1.48
CA LEU A 46 -1.14 8.14 0.43
C LEU A 46 0.37 8.21 0.20
N ASP A 47 0.97 7.04 0.06
CA ASP A 47 2.28 6.89 -0.53
C ASP A 47 2.09 6.47 -1.98
N ILE A 48 2.83 7.09 -2.90
CA ILE A 48 2.65 6.91 -4.34
C ILE A 48 3.91 6.32 -4.95
N LEU A 49 3.72 5.37 -5.87
CA LEU A 49 4.75 4.83 -6.74
C LEU A 49 4.30 5.00 -8.19
N GLU A 50 5.14 5.60 -9.02
CA GLU A 50 4.93 5.65 -10.46
C GLU A 50 5.55 4.42 -11.14
N ASP A 51 4.74 3.70 -11.91
CA ASP A 51 5.16 2.62 -12.79
C ASP A 51 5.10 3.12 -14.25
N SER A 52 6.20 3.66 -14.74
CA SER A 52 6.32 4.14 -16.11
C SER A 52 6.21 3.04 -17.17
N THR A 53 6.41 1.80 -16.77
CA THR A 53 6.28 0.62 -17.67
C THR A 53 4.85 0.11 -17.76
N GLY A 54 4.02 0.39 -16.74
CA GLY A 54 2.67 -0.15 -16.60
C GLY A 54 2.60 -1.68 -16.42
N LYS A 55 3.73 -2.33 -16.15
CA LYS A 55 3.85 -3.80 -16.12
C LYS A 55 3.86 -4.40 -14.72
N LEU A 56 3.98 -3.58 -13.68
CA LEU A 56 4.03 -4.10 -12.32
C LEU A 56 2.70 -4.71 -11.91
N SER A 57 2.79 -5.88 -11.30
CA SER A 57 1.68 -6.58 -10.65
C SER A 57 1.68 -6.33 -9.14
N ILE A 58 0.60 -6.69 -8.47
CA ILE A 58 0.57 -6.64 -6.99
C ILE A 58 1.69 -7.48 -6.36
N LYS A 59 2.04 -8.63 -6.96
CA LYS A 59 3.15 -9.47 -6.48
C LYS A 59 4.49 -8.76 -6.55
N ASP A 60 4.70 -7.91 -7.56
CA ASP A 60 5.92 -7.12 -7.69
C ASP A 60 5.93 -6.01 -6.66
N ILE A 61 4.83 -5.27 -6.52
CA ILE A 61 4.67 -4.19 -5.56
C ILE A 61 4.95 -4.65 -4.12
N LEU A 62 4.60 -5.88 -3.78
CA LEU A 62 4.82 -6.44 -2.44
C LEU A 62 6.29 -6.80 -2.14
N LYS A 63 7.18 -6.83 -3.14
CA LYS A 63 8.60 -7.10 -2.91
C LYS A 63 9.27 -5.92 -2.17
N PRO A 64 10.19 -6.16 -1.23
CA PRO A 64 10.90 -5.11 -0.49
C PRO A 64 11.49 -4.04 -1.40
N SER A 65 12.11 -4.43 -2.51
CA SER A 65 12.73 -3.53 -3.49
C SER A 65 11.77 -2.51 -4.12
N TRP A 66 10.46 -2.78 -4.09
CA TRP A 66 9.43 -1.87 -4.56
C TRP A 66 8.75 -1.12 -3.41
N GLN A 67 8.68 -1.71 -2.22
CA GLN A 67 8.11 -1.05 -1.04
C GLN A 67 8.87 0.23 -0.67
N ASP A 68 10.19 0.24 -0.83
CA ASP A 68 11.06 1.39 -0.53
C ASP A 68 10.95 2.52 -1.56
N LYS A 69 10.34 2.26 -2.72
CA LYS A 69 10.14 3.25 -3.79
C LYS A 69 8.84 4.04 -3.65
N PHE A 70 8.00 3.71 -2.69
CA PHE A 70 6.81 4.50 -2.41
C PHE A 70 7.18 5.81 -1.74
N GLU A 71 6.81 6.92 -2.37
CA GLU A 71 7.05 8.26 -1.88
C GLU A 71 5.81 8.84 -1.19
N LYS A 72 5.99 9.40 -0.01
CA LYS A 72 4.95 10.15 0.68
C LYS A 72 4.64 11.45 -0.05
N ARG A 73 3.39 11.66 -0.41
CA ARG A 73 2.91 12.86 -1.11
C ARG A 73 2.25 13.89 -0.19
N SER A 74 2.61 13.93 1.08
CA SER A 74 2.05 14.85 2.07
C SER A 74 2.08 16.31 1.57
N GLY A 75 0.89 16.91 1.39
CA GLY A 75 0.75 18.32 0.99
C GLY A 75 0.93 18.64 -0.50
N LYS A 76 1.26 17.67 -1.35
CA LYS A 76 1.30 17.83 -2.80
C LYS A 76 -0.06 17.44 -3.41
N LYS A 77 -0.53 18.19 -4.40
CA LYS A 77 -1.69 17.77 -5.19
C LYS A 77 -1.40 16.43 -5.84
N LEU A 78 -2.35 15.50 -5.75
CA LEU A 78 -2.27 14.17 -6.36
C LEU A 78 -2.62 14.19 -7.85
N ASN A 79 -2.41 15.31 -8.49
CA ASN A 79 -2.60 15.49 -9.91
C ASN A 79 -1.26 15.28 -10.64
N PHE A 80 -1.19 14.24 -11.47
CA PHE A 80 0.01 13.86 -12.23
C PHE A 80 -0.01 14.38 -13.68
N GLY A 81 -1.02 15.20 -14.04
CA GLY A 81 -1.21 15.67 -15.40
C GLY A 81 -1.57 14.54 -16.37
N TYR A 82 -1.29 14.76 -17.65
CA TYR A 82 -1.42 13.73 -18.67
C TYR A 82 -0.22 12.78 -18.57
N SER A 83 -0.47 11.52 -18.21
CA SER A 83 0.55 10.50 -18.08
C SER A 83 0.08 9.16 -18.64
N LYS A 84 1.02 8.45 -19.28
CA LYS A 84 0.82 7.07 -19.72
C LYS A 84 1.25 6.06 -18.65
N SER A 85 1.84 6.55 -17.57
CA SER A 85 2.28 5.71 -16.45
C SER A 85 1.09 5.13 -15.70
N THR A 86 1.31 4.01 -15.06
CA THR A 86 0.42 3.46 -14.04
C THR A 86 0.88 3.99 -12.69
N PHE A 87 -0.05 4.41 -11.85
CA PHE A 87 0.26 4.86 -10.50
C PHE A 87 -0.28 3.85 -9.48
N TRP A 88 0.55 3.57 -8.49
CA TRP A 88 0.20 2.76 -7.35
C TRP A 88 0.13 3.64 -6.11
N ALA A 89 -1.01 3.64 -5.45
CA ALA A 89 -1.17 4.29 -4.17
C ALA A 89 -1.21 3.24 -3.06
N ARG A 90 -0.42 3.44 -2.02
CA ARG A 90 -0.42 2.63 -0.79
C ARG A 90 -1.13 3.41 0.30
N LEU A 91 -2.18 2.82 0.86
CA LEU A 91 -2.99 3.38 1.94
C LEU A 91 -2.89 2.50 3.17
N LYS A 92 -2.41 3.06 4.28
CA LYS A 92 -2.33 2.40 5.58
C LYS A 92 -3.43 2.91 6.48
N LEU A 93 -4.24 2.02 6.99
CA LEU A 93 -5.38 2.31 7.85
C LEU A 93 -5.27 1.57 9.18
N ARG A 94 -5.68 2.25 10.26
CA ARG A 94 -5.89 1.66 11.57
C ARG A 94 -7.31 1.96 12.01
N ASN A 95 -8.17 0.95 12.01
CA ASN A 95 -9.54 1.13 12.47
C ASN A 95 -9.63 1.02 14.00
N LYS A 96 -9.96 2.12 14.65
CA LYS A 96 -10.25 2.22 16.08
C LYS A 96 -11.75 2.42 16.36
N SER A 97 -12.58 2.45 15.32
CA SER A 97 -14.02 2.53 15.47
C SER A 97 -14.56 1.26 16.14
N ILE A 98 -15.47 1.44 17.07
CA ILE A 98 -16.19 0.35 17.75
C ILE A 98 -17.34 -0.12 16.86
N ASP A 99 -18.08 0.80 16.27
CA ASP A 99 -19.32 0.53 15.55
C ASP A 99 -19.09 0.35 14.05
N GLN A 100 -18.22 1.18 13.46
CA GLN A 100 -17.99 1.17 12.01
C GLN A 100 -16.97 0.13 11.57
N LYS A 101 -17.42 -0.96 10.97
CA LYS A 101 -16.56 -2.04 10.45
C LYS A 101 -16.35 -1.99 8.94
N VAL A 102 -17.25 -1.34 8.21
CA VAL A 102 -17.21 -1.21 6.75
C VAL A 102 -17.05 0.26 6.39
N TRP A 103 -16.03 0.58 5.63
CA TRP A 103 -15.76 1.91 5.11
C TRP A 103 -15.85 1.90 3.59
N LEU A 104 -16.16 3.05 3.01
CA LEU A 104 -16.20 3.25 1.57
C LEU A 104 -14.96 4.02 1.13
N LEU A 105 -14.11 3.37 0.33
CA LEU A 105 -12.99 4.01 -0.33
C LEU A 105 -13.47 4.52 -1.69
N SER A 106 -13.53 5.83 -1.87
CA SER A 106 -14.09 6.45 -3.07
C SER A 106 -13.02 7.23 -3.83
N HIS A 107 -13.01 7.06 -5.15
CA HIS A 107 -12.25 7.87 -6.09
C HIS A 107 -13.23 8.69 -6.93
N ASN A 108 -13.17 10.02 -6.80
CA ASN A 108 -14.19 10.91 -7.33
C ASN A 108 -14.00 11.31 -8.81
N TYR A 109 -12.84 11.00 -9.39
CA TYR A 109 -12.59 11.29 -10.80
C TYR A 109 -13.26 10.23 -11.69
N TYR A 110 -14.44 10.56 -12.20
CA TYR A 110 -15.32 9.62 -12.91
C TYR A 110 -14.84 9.25 -14.34
N LEU A 111 -13.85 9.96 -14.88
CA LEU A 111 -13.23 9.66 -16.18
C LEU A 111 -11.95 8.82 -16.03
N GLN A 112 -11.76 8.13 -14.92
CA GLN A 112 -10.63 7.24 -14.72
C GLN A 112 -10.80 5.97 -15.55
N ASP A 113 -9.92 5.71 -16.52
CA ASP A 113 -10.01 4.58 -17.42
C ASP A 113 -10.04 3.23 -16.68
N GLU A 114 -9.11 3.03 -15.77
CA GLU A 114 -8.98 1.81 -14.99
C GLU A 114 -8.54 2.15 -13.55
N ILE A 115 -9.26 1.61 -12.58
CA ILE A 115 -8.91 1.64 -11.17
C ILE A 115 -9.09 0.25 -10.57
N GLU A 116 -8.09 -0.21 -9.81
CA GLU A 116 -8.13 -1.52 -9.16
C GLU A 116 -7.69 -1.39 -7.71
N VAL A 117 -8.53 -1.83 -6.78
CA VAL A 117 -8.25 -1.82 -5.34
C VAL A 117 -7.89 -3.22 -4.88
N PHE A 118 -6.70 -3.40 -4.34
CA PHE A 118 -6.22 -4.65 -3.79
C PHE A 118 -6.43 -4.71 -2.29
N LYS A 119 -7.10 -5.77 -1.85
CA LYS A 119 -7.42 -6.07 -0.45
C LYS A 119 -6.65 -7.32 -0.02
N ASN A 120 -6.01 -7.27 1.16
CA ASN A 120 -5.38 -8.44 1.76
C ASN A 120 -6.45 -9.28 2.49
N LEU A 121 -6.60 -10.53 2.08
CA LEU A 121 -7.52 -11.50 2.71
C LEU A 121 -6.85 -12.36 3.78
N GLY A 122 -5.63 -12.03 4.17
CA GLY A 122 -4.82 -12.82 5.10
C GLY A 122 -3.98 -13.89 4.40
N LYS A 123 -3.02 -14.46 5.13
CA LYS A 123 -2.10 -15.52 4.64
C LYS A 123 -1.40 -15.19 3.31
N GLY A 124 -1.10 -13.90 3.09
CA GLY A 124 -0.45 -13.44 1.85
C GLY A 124 -1.35 -13.41 0.61
N LYS A 125 -2.66 -13.68 0.74
CA LYS A 125 -3.61 -13.67 -0.36
C LYS A 125 -4.14 -12.25 -0.61
N TRP A 126 -3.90 -11.73 -1.79
CA TRP A 126 -4.42 -10.45 -2.27
C TRP A 126 -5.46 -10.65 -3.36
N VAL A 127 -6.53 -9.87 -3.30
CA VAL A 127 -7.60 -9.87 -4.30
C VAL A 127 -7.79 -8.45 -4.82
N GLY A 128 -7.78 -8.28 -6.14
CA GLY A 128 -8.04 -7.02 -6.82
C GLY A 128 -9.51 -6.92 -7.24
N PHE A 129 -10.09 -5.75 -7.03
CA PHE A 129 -11.41 -5.35 -7.55
C PHE A 129 -11.19 -4.25 -8.56
N LYS A 130 -11.47 -4.55 -9.82
CA LYS A 130 -11.19 -3.68 -10.96
C LYS A 130 -12.46 -3.09 -11.52
N THR A 131 -12.43 -1.79 -11.83
CA THR A 131 -13.47 -1.04 -12.54
C THR A 131 -12.83 0.18 -13.22
N GLY A 132 -13.63 1.05 -13.82
CA GLY A 132 -13.19 2.27 -14.49
C GLY A 132 -14.20 2.72 -15.52
N ASP A 133 -13.92 3.84 -16.19
CA ASP A 133 -14.80 4.37 -17.23
C ASP A 133 -14.85 3.45 -18.47
N THR A 134 -13.78 2.69 -18.72
CA THR A 134 -13.71 1.71 -19.81
C THR A 134 -14.42 0.39 -19.49
N PHE A 135 -14.98 0.22 -18.29
CA PHE A 135 -15.67 -0.99 -17.87
C PHE A 135 -17.18 -0.76 -17.76
N PRO A 136 -18.01 -1.81 -17.95
CA PRO A 136 -19.45 -1.72 -17.74
C PRO A 136 -19.79 -1.22 -16.32
N PHE A 137 -20.85 -0.43 -16.18
CA PHE A 137 -21.30 0.07 -14.87
C PHE A 137 -21.50 -1.04 -13.83
N ALA A 138 -21.96 -2.20 -14.27
CA ALA A 138 -22.13 -3.40 -13.43
C ALA A 138 -20.82 -3.95 -12.83
N SER A 139 -19.63 -3.49 -13.29
CA SER A 139 -18.34 -3.84 -12.68
C SER A 139 -18.09 -3.10 -11.35
N ARG A 140 -18.90 -2.11 -11.01
CA ARG A 140 -18.76 -1.32 -9.76
C ARG A 140 -19.24 -2.11 -8.57
N GLU A 141 -18.44 -2.13 -7.51
CA GLU A 141 -18.81 -2.78 -6.24
C GLU A 141 -19.96 -2.04 -5.53
N VAL A 142 -20.05 -0.73 -5.76
CA VAL A 142 -21.14 0.13 -5.28
C VAL A 142 -21.70 0.89 -6.47
N GLU A 143 -23.01 0.88 -6.65
CA GLU A 143 -23.70 1.61 -7.70
C GLU A 143 -23.71 3.11 -7.40
N ALA A 144 -22.59 3.76 -7.68
CA ALA A 144 -22.38 5.19 -7.46
C ALA A 144 -21.71 5.81 -8.69
N ARG A 145 -21.80 7.14 -8.83
CA ARG A 145 -21.10 7.88 -9.88
C ARG A 145 -19.58 7.80 -9.69
N SER A 146 -19.09 7.90 -8.45
CA SER A 146 -17.69 7.70 -8.07
C SER A 146 -17.33 6.22 -8.10
N PHE A 147 -16.06 5.91 -8.31
CA PHE A 147 -15.56 4.54 -8.15
C PHE A 147 -15.38 4.25 -6.66
N THR A 148 -16.32 3.49 -6.10
CA THR A 148 -16.44 3.26 -4.67
C THR A 148 -16.28 1.79 -4.35
N PHE A 149 -15.43 1.49 -3.35
CA PHE A 149 -15.08 0.14 -2.93
C PHE A 149 -15.36 -0.04 -1.43
N LYS A 150 -15.96 -1.15 -1.06
CA LYS A 150 -16.18 -1.52 0.34
C LYS A 150 -14.88 -2.06 0.91
N ILE A 151 -14.35 -1.45 1.96
CA ILE A 151 -13.17 -1.93 2.68
C ILE A 151 -13.51 -2.24 4.14
N LYS A 152 -12.78 -3.20 4.73
CA LYS A 152 -12.96 -3.61 6.12
C LYS A 152 -11.62 -3.54 6.84
N PRO A 153 -11.12 -2.33 7.16
CA PRO A 153 -9.85 -2.19 7.84
C PRO A 153 -9.95 -2.72 9.27
N THR A 154 -8.89 -3.40 9.71
CA THR A 154 -8.69 -3.88 11.07
C THR A 154 -7.79 -2.93 11.86
N THR A 155 -7.19 -3.41 12.94
CA THR A 155 -6.21 -2.63 13.74
C THR A 155 -4.99 -2.19 12.93
N GLU A 156 -4.62 -2.95 11.90
CA GLU A 156 -3.61 -2.57 10.90
C GLU A 156 -3.98 -3.18 9.56
N SER A 157 -4.20 -2.32 8.58
CA SER A 157 -4.56 -2.74 7.22
C SER A 157 -3.83 -1.91 6.19
N VAL A 158 -3.36 -2.56 5.14
CA VAL A 158 -2.77 -1.91 3.97
C VAL A 158 -3.62 -2.24 2.76
N TYR A 159 -3.93 -1.21 1.98
CA TYR A 159 -4.59 -1.32 0.69
C TYR A 159 -3.68 -0.74 -0.38
N TYR A 160 -3.72 -1.34 -1.57
CA TYR A 160 -3.07 -0.78 -2.73
C TYR A 160 -4.13 -0.42 -3.76
N VAL A 161 -3.98 0.76 -4.35
CA VAL A 161 -4.84 1.23 -5.44
C VAL A 161 -3.97 1.40 -6.66
N LYS A 162 -4.29 0.69 -7.73
CA LYS A 162 -3.66 0.81 -9.05
C LYS A 162 -4.54 1.66 -9.93
N ILE A 163 -3.99 2.71 -10.49
CA ILE A 163 -4.70 3.65 -11.35
C ILE A 163 -3.96 3.74 -12.67
N LYS A 164 -4.70 3.53 -13.76
CA LYS A 164 -4.19 3.61 -15.12
C LYS A 164 -5.10 4.49 -15.95
N GLY A 165 -4.52 5.47 -16.63
CA GLY A 165 -5.20 6.30 -17.60
C GLY A 165 -4.37 6.41 -18.87
N THR A 166 -5.03 6.52 -20.01
CA THR A 166 -4.35 6.54 -21.31
C THR A 166 -4.05 7.94 -21.81
N ALA A 167 -4.84 8.94 -21.45
CA ALA A 167 -4.65 10.33 -21.85
C ALA A 167 -5.32 11.35 -20.92
N ASN A 168 -5.82 10.90 -19.76
CA ASN A 168 -6.60 11.75 -18.87
C ASN A 168 -5.78 12.22 -17.68
N GLN A 169 -6.22 13.33 -17.12
CA GLN A 169 -5.66 13.86 -15.89
C GLN A 169 -5.82 12.81 -14.78
N MET A 170 -4.71 12.36 -14.23
CA MET A 170 -4.72 11.41 -13.11
C MET A 170 -4.98 12.19 -11.83
N ASP A 171 -6.12 11.99 -11.20
CA ASP A 171 -6.46 12.59 -9.92
C ASP A 171 -6.73 11.49 -8.88
N LEU A 172 -6.04 11.59 -7.75
CA LEU A 172 -6.22 10.78 -6.57
C LEU A 172 -6.70 11.70 -5.44
N SER A 173 -7.95 12.07 -5.45
CA SER A 173 -8.54 12.91 -4.39
C SER A 173 -9.46 12.09 -3.46
#